data_9ba695a67f617b52b61b2f94a284773d
#
_entry.id   9ba695a67f617b52b61b2f94a284773d
#
_cell.length_a   1.000
_cell.length_b   1.000
_cell.length_c   1.000
_cell.angle_alpha   90.00
_cell.angle_beta   90.00
_cell.angle_gamma   90.00
#
_symmetry.space_group_name_H-M   'P 1'
#
loop_
_entity.id
_entity.type
_entity.pdbx_description
1 polymer ?
#
loop_
_entity_poly.entity_id
_entity_poly.type
_entity_poly.pdbx_seq_one_letter_code
_entity_poly.pdbx_strand_id
1 'polypeptide(L)'
;MDIANMRFESYAGKHAILIDTVGTYKLTDVFFDQSGTADIETTHPTGTVTIDLAGTTTTPTFTNTGGGTVVLNFPNRVLTLNSIVAGSRILVTDTTNTVVLFNEVPSTSPFVGSIASQGTDVDLSIRVRNGAVPYKTFDTTATLTSAGVSINVSQVSDV
;
A
#
# COMPACT_ATOMS: atom_id res chain seq x y z
N MET A 1 -20.68 -0.25 6.29
CA MET A 1 -20.93 1.19 5.93
C MET A 1 -19.77 1.65 5.09
N ASP A 2 -20.03 2.42 4.03
CA ASP A 2 -19.00 2.95 3.14
C ASP A 2 -19.03 4.48 3.20
N ILE A 3 -17.86 5.08 3.39
CA ILE A 3 -17.64 6.53 3.38
C ILE A 3 -16.62 6.81 2.28
N ALA A 4 -16.93 7.75 1.38
CA ALA A 4 -16.04 8.07 0.28
C ALA A 4 -15.95 9.56 0.00
N ASN A 5 -14.80 10.03 -0.49
CA ASN A 5 -14.55 11.39 -0.93
C ASN A 5 -14.90 12.44 0.15
N MET A 6 -14.46 12.20 1.37
CA MET A 6 -14.80 13.03 2.52
C MET A 6 -13.54 13.55 3.22
N ARG A 7 -13.63 14.78 3.72
CA ARG A 7 -12.60 15.36 4.58
C ARG A 7 -13.23 15.75 5.91
N PHE A 8 -12.64 15.27 7.00
CA PHE A 8 -12.99 15.64 8.35
C PHE A 8 -11.99 16.68 8.87
N GLU A 9 -12.47 17.86 9.21
CA GLU A 9 -11.65 18.98 9.69
C GLU A 9 -12.14 19.49 11.05
N SER A 10 -11.23 19.95 11.88
CA SER A 10 -11.48 20.75 13.09
C SER A 10 -12.46 20.12 14.11
N TYR A 11 -12.30 18.84 14.40
CA TYR A 11 -13.11 18.16 15.44
C TYR A 11 -12.39 18.02 16.79
N ALA A 12 -11.72 19.08 17.22
CA ALA A 12 -10.97 19.13 18.47
C ALA A 12 -11.77 18.61 19.68
N GLY A 13 -11.19 17.66 20.41
CA GLY A 13 -11.80 17.04 21.58
C GLY A 13 -12.93 16.05 21.29
N LYS A 14 -13.11 15.65 20.01
CA LYS A 14 -14.08 14.65 19.56
C LYS A 14 -13.42 13.70 18.55
N HIS A 15 -14.17 12.69 18.14
CA HIS A 15 -13.80 11.79 17.05
C HIS A 15 -14.58 12.17 15.79
N ALA A 16 -13.98 11.98 14.61
CA ALA A 16 -14.68 12.18 13.35
C ALA A 16 -15.74 11.10 13.11
N ILE A 17 -15.42 9.87 13.50
CA ILE A 17 -16.29 8.70 13.31
C ILE A 17 -16.40 7.94 14.63
N LEU A 18 -17.65 7.60 15.01
CA LEU A 18 -17.94 6.67 16.10
C LEU A 18 -18.45 5.34 15.52
N ILE A 19 -17.84 4.23 15.90
CA ILE A 19 -18.24 2.87 15.51
C ILE A 19 -18.63 2.10 16.77
N ASP A 20 -19.89 1.78 16.92
CA ASP A 20 -20.46 1.05 18.05
C ASP A 20 -20.87 -0.39 17.70
N THR A 21 -20.84 -0.75 16.44
CA THR A 21 -21.30 -2.04 15.93
C THR A 21 -20.19 -2.79 15.21
N VAL A 22 -20.10 -4.08 15.43
CA VAL A 22 -19.16 -4.98 14.72
C VAL A 22 -19.49 -5.04 13.23
N GLY A 23 -18.47 -5.16 12.39
CA GLY A 23 -18.65 -5.23 10.96
C GLY A 23 -17.46 -4.70 10.17
N THR A 24 -17.64 -4.64 8.85
CA THR A 24 -16.65 -4.05 7.93
C THR A 24 -17.10 -2.67 7.48
N TYR A 25 -16.21 -1.72 7.61
CA TYR A 25 -16.38 -0.31 7.25
C TYR A 25 -15.33 0.04 6.21
N LYS A 26 -15.74 0.60 5.07
CA LYS A 26 -14.83 0.98 4.00
C LYS A 26 -14.68 2.50 3.94
N LEU A 27 -13.45 2.96 3.94
CA LEU A 27 -13.09 4.37 3.79
C LEU A 27 -12.30 4.53 2.47
N THR A 28 -12.86 5.30 1.53
CA THR A 28 -12.24 5.52 0.22
C THR A 28 -12.00 7.01 -0.01
N ASP A 29 -10.76 7.42 -0.24
CA ASP A 29 -10.41 8.83 -0.41
C ASP A 29 -10.91 9.72 0.73
N VAL A 30 -10.70 9.25 1.97
CA VAL A 30 -11.09 9.95 3.20
C VAL A 30 -9.86 10.56 3.85
N PHE A 31 -9.96 11.85 4.18
CA PHE A 31 -8.89 12.61 4.81
C PHE A 31 -9.30 13.04 6.21
N PHE A 32 -8.40 12.80 7.15
CA PHE A 32 -8.56 13.23 8.53
C PHE A 32 -7.54 14.34 8.84
N ASP A 33 -8.05 15.49 9.23
CA ASP A 33 -7.25 16.66 9.61
C ASP A 33 -7.64 17.03 11.04
N GLN A 34 -7.16 16.22 11.97
CA GLN A 34 -7.55 16.32 13.35
C GLN A 34 -6.61 17.18 14.21
N SER A 35 -7.13 17.67 15.30
CA SER A 35 -6.37 18.29 16.37
C SER A 35 -6.74 17.70 17.74
N GLY A 36 -6.03 16.67 18.17
CA GLY A 36 -5.98 16.28 19.57
C GLY A 36 -6.47 14.89 19.96
N THR A 37 -7.64 14.40 19.51
CA THR A 37 -8.13 13.04 19.80
C THR A 37 -7.98 12.13 18.59
N ALA A 38 -8.22 10.82 18.74
CA ALA A 38 -8.19 9.90 17.63
C ALA A 38 -9.28 10.21 16.59
N ASP A 39 -9.03 9.90 15.33
CA ASP A 39 -9.95 10.13 14.21
C ASP A 39 -11.20 9.26 14.34
N ILE A 40 -11.02 8.03 14.81
CA ILE A 40 -12.09 7.04 14.97
C ILE A 40 -12.14 6.56 16.42
N GLU A 41 -13.33 6.56 17.01
CA GLU A 41 -13.60 5.86 18.26
C GLU A 41 -14.40 4.60 17.99
N THR A 42 -14.01 3.49 18.61
CA THR A 42 -14.76 2.23 18.59
C THR A 42 -15.19 1.88 20.01
N THR A 43 -16.49 1.61 20.19
CA THR A 43 -17.10 1.36 21.52
C THR A 43 -17.71 -0.04 21.65
N HIS A 44 -17.60 -0.89 20.62
CA HIS A 44 -18.15 -2.23 20.62
C HIS A 44 -17.48 -3.11 21.69
N PRO A 45 -18.24 -3.83 22.52
CA PRO A 45 -17.68 -4.55 23.67
C PRO A 45 -17.02 -5.88 23.30
N THR A 46 -17.42 -6.51 22.20
CA THR A 46 -16.93 -7.83 21.75
C THR A 46 -16.96 -7.92 20.22
N GLY A 47 -16.20 -8.86 19.65
CA GLY A 47 -16.15 -9.07 18.21
C GLY A 47 -15.11 -8.20 17.52
N THR A 48 -15.18 -8.11 16.20
CA THR A 48 -14.19 -7.39 15.37
C THR A 48 -14.84 -6.31 14.52
N VAL A 49 -14.28 -5.11 14.60
CA VAL A 49 -14.49 -4.04 13.62
C VAL A 49 -13.32 -4.08 12.65
N THR A 50 -13.62 -4.24 11.37
CA THR A 50 -12.63 -4.16 10.28
C THR A 50 -12.82 -2.84 9.55
N ILE A 51 -11.75 -2.09 9.38
CA ILE A 51 -11.75 -0.81 8.66
C ILE A 51 -10.87 -0.99 7.42
N ASP A 52 -11.52 -1.10 6.26
CA ASP A 52 -10.85 -1.22 4.96
C ASP A 52 -10.54 0.17 4.43
N LEU A 53 -9.26 0.48 4.27
CA LEU A 53 -8.79 1.75 3.70
C LEU A 53 -8.57 1.57 2.20
N ALA A 54 -9.01 2.53 1.40
CA ALA A 54 -8.88 2.49 -0.06
C ALA A 54 -8.54 3.87 -0.62
N GLY A 55 -8.03 3.88 -1.85
CA GLY A 55 -7.63 5.11 -2.54
C GLY A 55 -6.51 5.85 -1.80
N THR A 56 -6.65 7.16 -1.70
CA THR A 56 -5.71 8.06 -1.01
C THR A 56 -6.09 8.36 0.44
N THR A 57 -6.89 7.47 1.07
CA THR A 57 -7.30 7.63 2.46
C THR A 57 -6.09 7.76 3.39
N THR A 58 -6.07 8.81 4.21
CA THR A 58 -5.04 8.93 5.26
C THR A 58 -5.23 7.85 6.31
N THR A 59 -4.14 7.30 6.83
CA THR A 59 -4.22 6.31 7.91
C THR A 59 -4.84 6.95 9.14
N PRO A 60 -6.04 6.51 9.57
CA PRO A 60 -6.68 7.08 10.73
C PRO A 60 -5.99 6.63 12.02
N THR A 61 -5.95 7.51 12.98
CA THR A 61 -5.72 7.14 14.37
C THR A 61 -7.03 6.65 14.99
N PHE A 62 -6.95 5.72 15.94
CA PHE A 62 -8.17 5.23 16.58
C PHE A 62 -8.00 5.02 18.09
N THR A 63 -9.11 5.15 18.80
CA THR A 63 -9.25 4.78 20.21
C THR A 63 -10.31 3.70 20.32
N ASN A 64 -9.99 2.62 21.01
CA ASN A 64 -10.92 1.53 21.29
C ASN A 64 -11.27 1.55 22.79
N THR A 65 -12.47 1.96 23.13
CA THR A 65 -12.97 2.05 24.50
C THR A 65 -13.90 0.89 24.88
N GLY A 66 -14.35 0.09 23.89
CA GLY A 66 -15.30 -0.99 24.12
C GLY A 66 -14.66 -2.34 24.47
N GLY A 67 -13.39 -2.56 24.15
CA GLY A 67 -12.68 -3.81 24.44
C GLY A 67 -12.77 -4.89 23.34
N GLY A 68 -13.52 -4.69 22.28
CA GLY A 68 -13.49 -5.53 21.07
C GLY A 68 -12.20 -5.37 20.26
N THR A 69 -12.07 -6.08 19.17
CA THR A 69 -10.89 -6.02 18.29
C THR A 69 -11.10 -5.03 17.14
N VAL A 70 -10.08 -4.22 16.85
CA VAL A 70 -10.07 -3.35 15.66
C VAL A 70 -8.96 -3.81 14.72
N VAL A 71 -9.29 -3.97 13.45
CA VAL A 71 -8.36 -4.34 12.38
C VAL A 71 -8.39 -3.26 11.30
N LEU A 72 -7.23 -2.69 11.00
CA LEU A 72 -7.06 -1.82 9.83
C LEU A 72 -6.53 -2.66 8.67
N ASN A 73 -7.27 -2.69 7.57
CA ASN A 73 -6.84 -3.29 6.33
C ASN A 73 -6.41 -2.20 5.35
N PHE A 74 -5.23 -2.33 4.83
CA PHE A 74 -4.69 -1.43 3.82
C PHE A 74 -4.80 -2.09 2.44
N PRO A 75 -5.11 -1.32 1.37
CA PRO A 75 -5.12 -1.87 0.03
C PRO A 75 -3.73 -2.34 -0.35
N ASN A 76 -3.67 -3.44 -1.11
CA ASN A 76 -2.42 -3.86 -1.72
C ASN A 76 -1.92 -2.77 -2.66
N ARG A 77 -0.63 -2.54 -2.63
CA ARG A 77 0.05 -1.60 -3.52
C ARG A 77 0.54 -2.35 -4.75
N VAL A 78 0.45 -1.72 -5.90
CA VAL A 78 0.78 -2.33 -7.18
C VAL A 78 2.08 -1.76 -7.73
N LEU A 79 3.05 -2.65 -7.99
CA LEU A 79 4.23 -2.36 -8.76
C LEU A 79 4.03 -2.84 -10.20
N THR A 80 4.19 -1.95 -11.17
CA THR A 80 4.17 -2.30 -12.59
C THR A 80 5.54 -2.03 -13.21
N LEU A 81 6.14 -3.05 -13.81
CA LEU A 81 7.38 -2.91 -14.59
C LEU A 81 7.07 -3.15 -16.06
N ASN A 82 7.16 -2.11 -16.86
CA ASN A 82 6.87 -2.14 -18.29
C ASN A 82 8.13 -2.48 -19.11
N SER A 83 7.92 -2.98 -20.33
CA SER A 83 8.97 -3.19 -21.33
C SER A 83 10.10 -4.13 -20.87
N ILE A 84 9.77 -5.14 -20.07
CA ILE A 84 10.73 -6.18 -19.69
C ILE A 84 11.02 -7.08 -20.88
N VAL A 85 12.30 -7.27 -21.19
CA VAL A 85 12.72 -8.23 -22.23
C VAL A 85 12.45 -9.66 -21.76
N ALA A 86 11.89 -10.48 -22.64
CA ALA A 86 11.57 -11.87 -22.33
C ALA A 86 12.80 -12.65 -21.78
N GLY A 87 12.59 -13.45 -20.75
CA GLY A 87 13.66 -14.20 -20.07
C GLY A 87 14.45 -13.38 -19.05
N SER A 88 14.12 -12.12 -18.84
CA SER A 88 14.75 -11.31 -17.78
C SER A 88 14.28 -11.75 -16.40
N ARG A 89 15.20 -11.80 -15.45
CA ARG A 89 14.92 -11.98 -14.04
C ARG A 89 14.73 -10.62 -13.38
N ILE A 90 13.68 -10.49 -12.60
CA ILE A 90 13.44 -9.34 -11.73
C ILE A 90 13.82 -9.69 -10.29
N LEU A 91 14.40 -8.72 -9.60
CA LEU A 91 14.63 -8.75 -8.17
C LEU A 91 14.13 -7.43 -7.61
N VAL A 92 13.15 -7.49 -6.73
CA VAL A 92 12.61 -6.32 -6.02
C VAL A 92 12.79 -6.52 -4.54
N THR A 93 13.41 -5.55 -3.89
CA THR A 93 13.69 -5.58 -2.46
C THR A 93 13.12 -4.34 -1.79
N ASP A 94 12.41 -4.53 -0.69
CA ASP A 94 12.11 -3.46 0.25
C ASP A 94 13.42 -3.06 0.94
N THR A 95 13.87 -1.84 0.71
CA THR A 95 15.16 -1.35 1.23
C THR A 95 15.10 -1.00 2.72
N THR A 96 13.94 -0.66 3.23
CA THR A 96 13.73 -0.31 4.64
C THR A 96 13.80 -1.56 5.52
N ASN A 97 13.13 -2.64 5.11
CA ASN A 97 13.06 -3.88 5.87
C ASN A 97 14.06 -4.95 5.40
N THR A 98 14.80 -4.69 4.33
CA THR A 98 15.74 -5.63 3.70
C THR A 98 15.09 -6.96 3.27
N VAL A 99 13.82 -6.92 2.85
CA VAL A 99 13.04 -8.08 2.46
C VAL A 99 12.94 -8.17 0.94
N VAL A 100 13.21 -9.35 0.38
CA VAL A 100 12.96 -9.63 -1.03
C VAL A 100 11.47 -9.83 -1.25
N LEU A 101 10.86 -8.95 -2.05
CA LEU A 101 9.44 -8.99 -2.38
C LEU A 101 9.17 -9.84 -3.62
N PHE A 102 10.00 -9.70 -4.66
CA PHE A 102 9.92 -10.49 -5.88
C PHE A 102 11.32 -10.94 -6.33
N ASN A 103 11.43 -12.19 -6.75
CA ASN A 103 12.66 -12.76 -7.32
C ASN A 103 12.26 -13.83 -8.34
N GLU A 104 11.88 -13.41 -9.54
CA GLU A 104 11.28 -14.28 -10.53
C GLU A 104 11.61 -13.88 -11.98
N VAL A 105 11.32 -14.79 -12.91
CA VAL A 105 11.34 -14.51 -14.35
C VAL A 105 9.89 -14.41 -14.81
N PRO A 106 9.36 -13.20 -15.05
CA PRO A 106 7.97 -13.03 -15.46
C PRO A 106 7.73 -13.65 -16.85
N SER A 107 6.56 -14.26 -17.00
CA SER A 107 6.13 -14.86 -18.28
C SER A 107 5.60 -13.81 -19.27
N THR A 108 5.25 -12.64 -18.78
CA THR A 108 4.65 -11.55 -19.58
C THR A 108 5.26 -10.20 -19.22
N SER A 109 5.19 -9.26 -20.15
CA SER A 109 5.43 -7.84 -19.92
C SER A 109 4.12 -7.09 -20.22
N PRO A 110 3.65 -6.18 -19.36
CA PRO A 110 4.28 -5.76 -18.11
C PRO A 110 4.25 -6.82 -17.01
N PHE A 111 5.21 -6.78 -16.10
CA PHE A 111 5.10 -7.46 -14.82
C PHE A 111 4.25 -6.63 -13.86
N VAL A 112 3.31 -7.27 -13.20
CA VAL A 112 2.45 -6.63 -12.20
C VAL A 112 2.55 -7.39 -10.89
N GLY A 113 3.19 -6.78 -9.91
CA GLY A 113 3.35 -7.33 -8.56
C GLY A 113 2.42 -6.64 -7.56
N SER A 114 1.79 -7.43 -6.70
CA SER A 114 0.94 -6.94 -5.61
C SER A 114 1.67 -7.09 -4.29
N ILE A 115 1.81 -6.01 -3.55
CA ILE A 115 2.53 -5.97 -2.27
C ILE A 115 1.54 -5.58 -1.19
N ALA A 116 1.43 -6.42 -0.15
CA ALA A 116 0.58 -6.12 1.00
C ALA A 116 1.07 -4.83 1.68
N SER A 117 0.18 -3.89 1.87
CA SER A 117 0.47 -2.61 2.50
C SER A 117 0.24 -2.67 4.01
N GLN A 118 1.10 -1.97 4.75
CA GLN A 118 0.92 -1.72 6.19
C GLN A 118 0.72 -0.22 6.48
N GLY A 119 0.19 0.51 5.50
CA GLY A 119 -0.14 1.94 5.64
C GLY A 119 1.01 2.92 5.39
N THR A 120 2.25 2.45 5.31
CA THR A 120 3.42 3.28 5.03
C THR A 120 3.94 3.06 3.62
N ASP A 121 4.55 4.07 3.03
CA ASP A 121 5.23 3.95 1.75
C ASP A 121 6.42 2.98 1.86
N VAL A 122 6.71 2.27 0.78
CA VAL A 122 7.76 1.26 0.73
C VAL A 122 8.83 1.68 -0.27
N ASP A 123 10.06 1.85 0.20
CA ASP A 123 11.19 2.14 -0.68
C ASP A 123 11.72 0.86 -1.29
N LEU A 124 11.74 0.83 -2.61
CA LEU A 124 12.12 -0.33 -3.40
C LEU A 124 13.48 -0.14 -4.07
N SER A 125 14.29 -1.20 -4.04
CA SER A 125 15.38 -1.41 -4.99
C SER A 125 14.93 -2.44 -6.02
N ILE A 126 15.05 -2.09 -7.29
CA ILE A 126 14.57 -2.87 -8.42
C ILE A 126 15.72 -3.16 -9.36
N ARG A 127 15.98 -4.44 -9.59
CA ARG A 127 16.98 -4.92 -10.54
C ARG A 127 16.32 -5.82 -11.59
N VAL A 128 16.58 -5.54 -12.86
CA VAL A 128 16.14 -6.39 -13.97
C VAL A 128 17.36 -6.82 -14.79
N ARG A 129 17.58 -8.12 -14.90
CA ARG A 129 18.72 -8.71 -15.59
C ARG A 129 18.26 -9.80 -16.56
N ASN A 130 18.71 -9.74 -17.81
CA ASN A 130 18.60 -10.83 -18.75
C ASN A 130 19.90 -11.63 -18.77
N GLY A 131 19.81 -12.95 -18.54
CA GLY A 131 20.98 -13.83 -18.49
C GLY A 131 21.32 -14.49 -19.82
N ALA A 132 20.43 -14.45 -20.80
CA ALA A 132 20.57 -15.18 -22.08
C ALA A 132 21.13 -14.32 -23.22
N VAL A 133 21.12 -13.00 -23.09
CA VAL A 133 21.59 -12.07 -24.13
C VAL A 133 22.37 -10.94 -23.42
N PRO A 134 23.34 -10.32 -24.08
CA PRO A 134 24.13 -9.25 -23.46
C PRO A 134 23.34 -7.95 -23.32
N TYR A 135 22.35 -7.96 -22.42
CA TYR A 135 21.67 -6.76 -22.00
C TYR A 135 22.30 -6.21 -20.72
N LYS A 136 22.47 -4.90 -20.68
CA LYS A 136 22.86 -4.23 -19.43
C LYS A 136 21.82 -4.44 -18.35
N THR A 137 22.27 -4.68 -17.15
CA THR A 137 21.39 -4.72 -15.98
C THR A 137 20.74 -3.37 -15.81
N PHE A 138 19.42 -3.36 -15.67
CA PHE A 138 18.67 -2.17 -15.27
C PHE A 138 18.55 -2.18 -13.76
N ASP A 139 19.09 -1.16 -13.12
CA ASP A 139 18.98 -0.94 -11.67
C ASP A 139 18.33 0.42 -11.41
N THR A 140 17.34 0.45 -10.53
CA THR A 140 16.67 1.69 -10.11
C THR A 140 16.11 1.56 -8.70
N THR A 141 15.73 2.69 -8.12
CA THR A 141 14.96 2.77 -6.88
C THR A 141 13.64 3.48 -7.12
N ALA A 142 12.63 3.18 -6.34
CA ALA A 142 11.33 3.84 -6.39
C ALA A 142 10.64 3.76 -5.04
N THR A 143 9.77 4.72 -4.74
CA THR A 143 8.88 4.64 -3.58
C THR A 143 7.51 4.15 -4.03
N LEU A 144 7.06 3.04 -3.48
CA LEU A 144 5.75 2.46 -3.72
C LEU A 144 4.74 3.10 -2.77
N THR A 145 3.95 4.01 -3.30
CA THR A 145 2.91 4.73 -2.56
C THR A 145 1.57 3.99 -2.58
N SER A 146 0.55 4.50 -1.91
CA SER A 146 -0.82 3.97 -1.98
C SER A 146 -1.40 3.98 -3.40
N ALA A 147 -0.92 4.87 -4.27
CA ALA A 147 -1.32 4.92 -5.68
C ALA A 147 -0.64 3.85 -6.55
N GLY A 148 0.32 3.10 -5.98
CA GLY A 148 1.19 2.22 -6.75
C GLY A 148 2.36 2.95 -7.41
N VAL A 149 3.15 2.21 -8.18
CA VAL A 149 4.23 2.78 -9.00
C VAL A 149 4.35 2.01 -10.32
N SER A 150 4.59 2.75 -11.40
CA SER A 150 4.82 2.19 -12.74
C SER A 150 6.16 2.67 -13.27
N ILE A 151 7.01 1.73 -13.69
CA ILE A 151 8.38 1.99 -14.12
C ILE A 151 8.60 1.40 -15.51
N ASN A 152 9.14 2.21 -16.41
CA ASN A 152 9.59 1.74 -17.71
C ASN A 152 11.03 1.21 -17.60
N VAL A 153 11.19 -0.08 -17.86
CA VAL A 153 12.49 -0.76 -17.83
C VAL A 153 13.19 -0.54 -19.17
N SER A 154 14.34 0.12 -19.12
CA SER A 154 15.19 0.34 -20.30
C SER A 154 16.38 -0.64 -20.28
N GLN A 155 16.19 -1.82 -20.85
CA GLN A 155 17.27 -2.79 -21.04
C GLN A 155 17.94 -2.52 -22.40
N VAL A 156 19.13 -1.94 -22.37
CA VAL A 156 19.92 -1.65 -23.59
C VAL A 156 20.75 -2.88 -23.91
N SER A 157 20.75 -3.28 -25.19
CA SER A 157 21.65 -4.34 -25.68
C SER A 157 23.11 -3.90 -25.54
N ASP A 158 23.95 -4.79 -25.04
CA ASP A 158 25.38 -4.58 -24.90
C ASP A 158 26.06 -5.22 -26.12
N VAL A 159 25.93 -4.55 -27.29
CA VAL A 159 26.54 -4.95 -28.56
C VAL A 159 27.89 -4.27 -28.72
#